data_1910b19933a38b8a1524bbcc31245da1
#
_entry.id   1910b19933a38b8a1524bbcc31245da1
#
_cell.length_a   1.000
_cell.length_b   1.000
_cell.length_c   1.000
_cell.angle_alpha   90.00
_cell.angle_beta   90.00
_cell.angle_gamma   90.00
#
_symmetry.space_group_name_H-M   'P 1'
#
loop_
_entity.id
_entity.type
_entity.pdbx_description
1 polymer ?
#
loop_
_entity_poly.entity_id
_entity_poly.type
_entity_poly.pdbx_seq_one_letter_code
_entity_poly.pdbx_strand_id
1 'polypeptide(L)'
;MTSQDTVYQWRRQYVRENKNGVVPTLTANMGTGGHNVPLILTDSGEIRKLTPKETFNVQGYPKSFKIPEEVSNGQLYKQAGNSVVVPVIKRIAENVAKALNESQGQSQLDRSGKFAIIYTKMNGQFEGQSYVKDFVDSYDQALERIKSYDDGLAVLSDEEYLRLVKKQGKLEFYSIN
;
A
#
# COMPACT_ATOMS: atom_id res chain seq x y z
N MET A 1 16.17 -33.82 -14.47
CA MET A 1 15.65 -33.47 -13.11
C MET A 1 16.17 -34.56 -12.19
N THR A 2 16.83 -34.19 -11.11
CA THR A 2 17.57 -35.15 -10.27
C THR A 2 17.18 -35.09 -8.79
N SER A 3 16.45 -34.10 -8.38
CA SER A 3 16.01 -33.93 -6.97
C SER A 3 14.48 -33.81 -6.90
N GLN A 4 13.91 -34.39 -5.86
CA GLN A 4 12.49 -34.29 -5.51
C GLN A 4 12.21 -33.09 -4.60
N ASP A 5 13.26 -32.55 -3.97
CA ASP A 5 13.16 -31.47 -2.98
C ASP A 5 13.22 -30.07 -3.59
N THR A 6 13.05 -29.97 -4.90
CA THR A 6 13.14 -28.70 -5.62
C THR A 6 12.09 -28.58 -6.71
N VAL A 7 11.89 -27.34 -7.15
CA VAL A 7 11.00 -27.03 -8.28
C VAL A 7 11.82 -26.68 -9.50
N TYR A 8 11.37 -27.11 -10.63
CA TYR A 8 12.03 -26.91 -11.91
C TYR A 8 11.21 -25.95 -12.78
N GLN A 9 11.90 -25.23 -13.65
CA GLN A 9 11.31 -24.36 -14.63
C GLN A 9 11.73 -24.79 -16.03
N TRP A 10 10.77 -25.06 -16.89
CA TRP A 10 11.05 -25.27 -18.29
C TRP A 10 11.37 -23.94 -18.98
N ARG A 11 12.56 -23.85 -19.51
CA ARG A 11 12.98 -22.82 -20.44
C ARG A 11 12.96 -23.40 -21.87
N ARG A 12 12.90 -22.52 -22.85
CA ARG A 12 12.74 -22.93 -24.26
C ARG A 12 13.65 -24.08 -24.71
N GLN A 13 14.87 -24.15 -24.19
CA GLN A 13 15.90 -25.12 -24.62
C GLN A 13 16.37 -26.05 -23.51
N TYR A 14 16.03 -25.80 -22.26
CA TYR A 14 16.48 -26.59 -21.11
C TYR A 14 15.53 -26.48 -19.92
N VAL A 15 15.69 -27.39 -18.99
CA VAL A 15 15.00 -27.35 -17.70
C VAL A 15 15.97 -26.81 -16.66
N ARG A 16 15.58 -25.71 -16.01
CA ARG A 16 16.35 -25.08 -14.94
C ARG A 16 15.87 -25.58 -13.59
N GLU A 17 16.78 -26.02 -12.75
CA GLU A 17 16.50 -26.25 -11.35
C GLU A 17 16.44 -24.93 -10.59
N ASN A 18 15.39 -24.73 -9.79
CA ASN A 18 15.30 -23.60 -8.87
C ASN A 18 15.94 -23.96 -7.55
N LYS A 19 16.86 -23.11 -7.08
CA LYS A 19 17.58 -23.33 -5.83
C LYS A 19 16.84 -22.70 -4.65
N ASN A 20 17.25 -23.09 -3.44
CA ASN A 20 16.79 -22.46 -2.18
C ASN A 20 15.29 -22.58 -1.90
N GLY A 21 14.64 -23.65 -2.36
CA GLY A 21 13.19 -23.87 -2.14
C GLY A 21 12.27 -22.80 -2.76
N VAL A 22 12.76 -22.07 -3.76
CA VAL A 22 12.03 -20.98 -4.39
C VAL A 22 11.31 -21.46 -5.64
N VAL A 23 10.05 -21.15 -5.77
CA VAL A 23 9.26 -21.39 -6.99
C VAL A 23 9.50 -20.24 -7.98
N PRO A 24 9.62 -20.52 -9.29
CA PRO A 24 9.73 -19.47 -10.30
C PRO A 24 8.49 -18.58 -10.29
N THR A 25 8.63 -17.34 -10.79
CA THR A 25 7.49 -16.42 -10.94
C THR A 25 6.37 -17.11 -11.73
N LEU A 26 5.20 -17.16 -11.10
CA LEU A 26 3.99 -17.66 -11.73
C LEU A 26 3.46 -16.61 -12.71
N THR A 27 3.07 -17.04 -13.88
CA THR A 27 2.57 -16.15 -14.94
C THR A 27 1.18 -16.56 -15.41
N ALA A 28 0.39 -15.59 -15.85
CA ALA A 28 -0.98 -15.82 -16.32
C ALA A 28 -1.08 -16.81 -17.52
N ASN A 29 0.01 -17.04 -18.23
CA ASN A 29 0.04 -17.96 -19.38
C ASN A 29 0.48 -19.38 -19.03
N MET A 30 0.65 -19.74 -17.76
CA MET A 30 1.04 -21.09 -17.35
C MET A 30 0.12 -22.18 -17.89
N GLY A 31 -1.19 -21.93 -17.91
CA GLY A 31 -2.20 -22.92 -18.36
C GLY A 31 -2.31 -23.08 -19.87
N THR A 32 -1.70 -22.18 -20.66
CA THR A 32 -1.82 -22.09 -22.12
C THR A 32 -0.52 -22.43 -22.86
N GLY A 33 0.38 -23.20 -22.25
CA GLY A 33 1.64 -23.59 -22.84
C GLY A 33 2.78 -22.58 -22.68
N GLY A 34 2.64 -21.60 -21.77
CA GLY A 34 3.73 -20.69 -21.40
C GLY A 34 4.93 -21.45 -20.83
N HIS A 35 6.13 -20.96 -21.12
CA HIS A 35 7.40 -21.61 -20.75
C HIS A 35 7.75 -21.54 -19.25
N ASN A 36 6.97 -20.85 -18.45
CA ASN A 36 7.24 -20.63 -17.02
C ASN A 36 6.41 -21.54 -16.10
N VAL A 37 5.99 -22.69 -16.61
CA VAL A 37 5.25 -23.67 -15.80
C VAL A 37 6.21 -24.30 -14.80
N PRO A 38 5.92 -24.26 -13.51
CA PRO A 38 6.70 -25.00 -12.51
C PRO A 38 6.49 -26.50 -12.67
N LEU A 39 7.59 -27.24 -12.63
CA LEU A 39 7.62 -28.70 -12.71
C LEU A 39 8.19 -29.28 -11.41
N ILE A 40 7.73 -30.44 -11.04
CA ILE A 40 8.31 -31.26 -9.96
C ILE A 40 8.58 -32.67 -10.41
N LEU A 41 9.54 -33.30 -9.76
CA LEU A 41 9.81 -34.74 -9.86
C LEU A 41 9.06 -35.41 -8.71
N THR A 42 8.15 -36.34 -9.02
CA THR A 42 7.39 -37.07 -8.01
C THR A 42 8.18 -38.20 -7.39
N ASP A 43 7.70 -38.77 -6.29
CA ASP A 43 8.32 -39.92 -5.63
C ASP A 43 8.37 -41.15 -6.54
N SER A 44 7.42 -41.25 -7.49
CA SER A 44 7.43 -42.31 -8.54
C SER A 44 8.44 -42.06 -9.66
N GLY A 45 9.18 -40.94 -9.66
CA GLY A 45 10.10 -40.56 -10.70
C GLY A 45 9.45 -39.90 -11.93
N GLU A 46 8.15 -39.60 -11.86
CA GLU A 46 7.43 -38.91 -12.93
C GLU A 46 7.61 -37.40 -12.84
N ILE A 47 7.60 -36.75 -13.99
CA ILE A 47 7.64 -35.30 -14.07
C ILE A 47 6.22 -34.75 -14.31
N ARG A 48 5.77 -33.86 -13.42
CA ARG A 48 4.48 -33.19 -13.61
C ARG A 48 4.56 -31.69 -13.32
N LYS A 49 3.57 -30.98 -13.82
CA LYS A 49 3.32 -29.58 -13.46
C LYS A 49 2.75 -29.47 -12.05
N LEU A 50 2.98 -28.34 -11.38
CA LEU A 50 2.18 -27.99 -10.21
C LEU A 50 0.71 -27.92 -10.62
N THR A 51 -0.16 -28.46 -9.77
CA THR A 51 -1.61 -28.29 -9.93
C THR A 51 -2.03 -26.84 -9.66
N PRO A 52 -3.22 -26.39 -10.10
CA PRO A 52 -3.72 -25.06 -9.75
C PRO A 52 -3.72 -24.83 -8.24
N LYS A 53 -4.14 -25.81 -7.44
CA LYS A 53 -4.14 -25.70 -5.98
C LYS A 53 -2.74 -25.48 -5.42
N GLU A 54 -1.74 -26.19 -5.92
CA GLU A 54 -0.35 -26.00 -5.51
C GLU A 54 0.17 -24.63 -5.91
N THR A 55 -0.24 -24.06 -7.05
CA THR A 55 0.16 -22.71 -7.45
C THR A 55 -0.40 -21.61 -6.53
N PHE A 56 -1.59 -21.78 -5.99
CA PHE A 56 -2.10 -20.89 -4.92
C PHE A 56 -1.39 -21.13 -3.60
N ASN A 57 -1.13 -22.40 -3.24
CA ASN A 57 -0.46 -22.73 -1.98
C ASN A 57 0.94 -22.12 -1.90
N VAL A 58 1.74 -22.17 -2.97
CA VAL A 58 3.09 -21.59 -3.00
C VAL A 58 3.09 -20.05 -2.93
N GLN A 59 1.97 -19.41 -3.20
CA GLN A 59 1.76 -17.98 -2.99
C GLN A 59 1.26 -17.64 -1.58
N GLY A 60 1.10 -18.66 -0.72
CA GLY A 60 0.68 -18.48 0.67
C GLY A 60 -0.82 -18.31 0.87
N TYR A 61 -1.64 -18.73 -0.08
CA TYR A 61 -3.07 -18.83 0.14
C TYR A 61 -3.36 -19.88 1.24
N PRO A 62 -4.31 -19.62 2.14
CA PRO A 62 -4.60 -20.53 3.25
C PRO A 62 -5.13 -21.86 2.75
N LYS A 63 -4.94 -22.94 3.53
CA LYS A 63 -5.45 -24.27 3.19
C LYS A 63 -6.98 -24.30 3.03
N SER A 64 -7.68 -23.39 3.72
CA SER A 64 -9.12 -23.18 3.62
C SER A 64 -9.59 -22.49 2.34
N PHE A 65 -8.66 -21.99 1.51
CA PHE A 65 -9.00 -21.36 0.24
C PHE A 65 -9.65 -22.39 -0.70
N LYS A 66 -10.91 -22.16 -1.02
CA LYS A 66 -11.69 -23.02 -1.89
C LYS A 66 -11.50 -22.64 -3.35
N ILE A 67 -11.23 -23.60 -4.18
CA ILE A 67 -11.19 -23.44 -5.64
C ILE A 67 -12.53 -23.93 -6.17
N PRO A 68 -13.28 -23.11 -6.93
CA PRO A 68 -14.53 -23.53 -7.54
C PRO A 68 -14.30 -24.67 -8.55
N GLU A 69 -15.16 -25.71 -8.51
CA GLU A 69 -15.04 -26.87 -9.38
C GLU A 69 -15.40 -26.55 -10.83
N GLU A 70 -16.22 -25.54 -11.06
CA GLU A 70 -16.71 -25.11 -12.36
C GLU A 70 -15.64 -24.36 -13.18
N VAL A 71 -14.55 -23.92 -12.54
CA VAL A 71 -13.49 -23.16 -13.19
C VAL A 71 -12.45 -24.09 -13.80
N SER A 72 -12.21 -23.96 -15.09
CA SER A 72 -11.21 -24.79 -15.78
C SER A 72 -9.79 -24.55 -15.23
N ASN A 73 -8.96 -25.60 -15.27
CA ASN A 73 -7.56 -25.51 -14.85
C ASN A 73 -6.79 -24.37 -15.54
N GLY A 74 -7.05 -24.12 -16.84
CA GLY A 74 -6.44 -23.02 -17.57
C GLY A 74 -6.77 -21.66 -16.98
N GLN A 75 -8.01 -21.43 -16.58
CA GLN A 75 -8.44 -20.21 -15.91
C GLN A 75 -7.86 -20.09 -14.51
N LEU A 76 -7.80 -21.18 -13.76
CA LEU A 76 -7.18 -21.21 -12.43
C LEU A 76 -5.69 -20.87 -12.49
N TYR A 77 -4.95 -21.41 -13.44
CA TYR A 77 -3.55 -21.02 -13.66
C TYR A 77 -3.41 -19.53 -14.02
N LYS A 78 -4.30 -19.02 -14.87
CA LYS A 78 -4.32 -17.59 -15.22
C LYS A 78 -4.59 -16.73 -13.99
N GLN A 79 -5.55 -17.10 -13.15
CA GLN A 79 -5.85 -16.40 -11.90
C GLN A 79 -4.66 -16.46 -10.94
N ALA A 80 -4.07 -17.63 -10.72
CA ALA A 80 -2.88 -17.78 -9.91
C ALA A 80 -1.71 -16.91 -10.40
N GLY A 81 -1.48 -16.86 -11.71
CA GLY A 81 -0.43 -16.04 -12.31
C GLY A 81 -0.67 -14.54 -12.24
N ASN A 82 -1.92 -14.10 -12.18
CA ASN A 82 -2.32 -12.70 -11.99
C ASN A 82 -2.46 -12.30 -10.51
N SER A 83 -2.35 -13.26 -9.60
CA SER A 83 -2.48 -13.00 -8.17
C SER A 83 -1.15 -12.57 -7.55
N VAL A 84 -1.14 -12.39 -6.24
CA VAL A 84 0.00 -11.88 -5.49
C VAL A 84 0.40 -12.85 -4.38
N VAL A 85 1.64 -12.76 -3.93
CA VAL A 85 2.12 -13.52 -2.77
C VAL A 85 1.50 -12.97 -1.49
N VAL A 86 0.58 -13.71 -0.91
CA VAL A 86 -0.26 -13.28 0.23
C VAL A 86 0.56 -12.78 1.42
N PRO A 87 1.62 -13.48 1.90
CA PRO A 87 2.42 -12.97 3.03
C PRO A 87 3.11 -11.63 2.75
N VAL A 88 3.51 -11.38 1.50
CA VAL A 88 4.16 -10.12 1.10
C VAL A 88 3.15 -8.98 1.16
N ILE A 89 1.97 -9.15 0.57
CA ILE A 89 0.93 -8.13 0.58
C ILE A 89 0.42 -7.87 2.00
N LYS A 90 0.27 -8.92 2.81
CA LYS A 90 -0.07 -8.77 4.23
C LYS A 90 0.93 -7.86 4.95
N ARG A 91 2.23 -8.11 4.79
CA ARG A 91 3.26 -7.28 5.42
C ARG A 91 3.26 -5.83 4.92
N ILE A 92 3.02 -5.62 3.63
CA ILE A 92 2.86 -4.27 3.07
C ILE A 92 1.65 -3.58 3.69
N ALA A 93 0.49 -4.26 3.74
CA ALA A 93 -0.73 -3.72 4.33
C ALA A 93 -0.57 -3.38 5.82
N GLU A 94 0.09 -4.24 6.59
CA GLU A 94 0.41 -3.97 8.00
C GLU A 94 1.28 -2.72 8.17
N ASN A 95 2.29 -2.52 7.31
CA ASN A 95 3.13 -1.33 7.36
C ASN A 95 2.37 -0.07 6.91
N VAL A 96 1.50 -0.17 5.90
CA VAL A 96 0.62 0.93 5.49
C VAL A 96 -0.34 1.30 6.62
N ALA A 97 -0.99 0.32 7.26
CA ALA A 97 -1.88 0.55 8.39
C ALA A 97 -1.12 1.21 9.57
N LYS A 98 0.10 0.74 9.85
CA LYS A 98 0.96 1.36 10.87
C LYS A 98 1.29 2.81 10.54
N ALA A 99 1.71 3.11 9.32
CA ALA A 99 2.02 4.46 8.88
C ALA A 99 0.79 5.40 8.94
N LEU A 100 -0.39 4.89 8.56
CA LEU A 100 -1.65 5.64 8.68
C LEU A 100 -2.01 5.92 10.14
N ASN A 101 -1.87 4.92 11.02
CA ASN A 101 -2.14 5.11 12.45
C ASN A 101 -1.13 6.08 13.10
N GLU A 102 0.14 6.00 12.72
CA GLU A 102 1.17 6.95 13.16
C GLU A 102 0.90 8.35 12.63
N SER A 103 0.45 8.51 11.38
CA SER A 103 0.07 9.80 10.82
C SER A 103 -1.19 10.37 11.48
N GLN A 104 -2.16 9.52 11.83
CA GLN A 104 -3.32 9.92 12.62
C GLN A 104 -2.94 10.26 14.07
N GLY A 105 -1.94 9.57 14.64
CA GLY A 105 -1.38 9.89 15.96
C GLY A 105 -0.58 11.20 15.98
N GLN A 106 0.06 11.56 14.86
CA GLN A 106 0.69 12.88 14.69
C GLN A 106 -0.33 13.98 14.40
N SER A 107 -1.53 13.66 13.91
CA SER A 107 -2.65 14.60 13.86
C SER A 107 -3.35 14.79 15.23
N GLN A 108 -2.99 14.00 16.24
CA GLN A 108 -3.16 14.35 17.65
C GLN A 108 -1.98 15.23 18.14
N LEU A 109 -1.61 16.25 17.36
CA LEU A 109 -1.06 17.45 17.95
C LEU A 109 -2.00 17.82 19.11
N ASP A 110 -1.42 18.09 20.26
CA ASP A 110 -2.18 18.45 21.46
C ASP A 110 -3.22 19.51 21.11
N ARG A 111 -4.47 19.07 20.96
CA ARG A 111 -5.62 19.91 20.63
C ARG A 111 -6.22 20.52 21.88
N SER A 112 -5.39 20.76 22.90
CA SER A 112 -5.81 21.43 24.13
C SER A 112 -6.30 22.85 23.89
N GLY A 113 -5.90 23.49 22.79
CA GLY A 113 -6.40 24.78 22.36
C GLY A 113 -7.65 24.67 21.47
N LYS A 114 -8.55 25.64 21.59
CA LYS A 114 -9.78 25.72 20.79
C LYS A 114 -9.54 26.06 19.31
N PHE A 115 -8.38 26.61 18.98
CA PHE A 115 -8.04 27.07 17.64
C PHE A 115 -6.68 26.56 17.22
N ALA A 116 -6.59 26.03 16.01
CA ALA A 116 -5.32 25.69 15.38
C ALA A 116 -4.87 26.81 14.41
N ILE A 117 -3.62 27.21 14.51
CA ILE A 117 -2.99 28.14 13.59
C ILE A 117 -2.33 27.34 12.46
N ILE A 118 -2.83 27.51 11.24
CA ILE A 118 -2.27 26.87 10.08
C ILE A 118 -1.45 27.84 9.27
N TYR A 119 -0.23 27.45 9.00
CA TYR A 119 0.65 28.14 8.08
C TYR A 119 0.51 27.56 6.67
N THR A 120 0.26 28.42 5.69
CA THR A 120 0.26 28.08 4.27
C THR A 120 1.41 28.79 3.58
N LYS A 121 2.28 28.06 2.93
CA LYS A 121 3.41 28.61 2.19
C LYS A 121 2.93 29.26 0.90
N MET A 122 3.18 30.54 0.73
CA MET A 122 2.66 31.33 -0.39
C MET A 122 3.64 31.48 -1.54
N ASN A 123 4.94 31.13 -1.34
CA ASN A 123 5.99 31.28 -2.34
C ASN A 123 6.99 30.13 -2.28
N GLY A 124 7.58 29.77 -3.42
CA GLY A 124 8.69 28.83 -3.56
C GLY A 124 8.28 27.37 -3.83
N GLN A 125 9.23 26.44 -3.69
CA GLN A 125 9.10 25.03 -4.10
C GLN A 125 7.91 24.29 -3.44
N PHE A 126 7.33 24.82 -2.36
CA PHE A 126 6.23 24.21 -1.61
C PHE A 126 5.01 25.13 -1.51
N GLU A 127 4.80 25.98 -2.53
CA GLU A 127 3.65 26.88 -2.60
C GLU A 127 2.33 26.11 -2.47
N GLY A 128 1.42 26.62 -1.67
CA GLY A 128 0.11 25.99 -1.40
C GLY A 128 0.09 24.90 -0.34
N GLN A 129 1.25 24.46 0.18
CA GLN A 129 1.28 23.49 1.28
C GLN A 129 0.94 24.17 2.60
N SER A 130 0.05 23.53 3.36
CA SER A 130 -0.41 24.02 4.67
C SER A 130 0.00 23.04 5.76
N TYR A 131 0.42 23.55 6.92
CA TYR A 131 0.69 22.75 8.10
C TYR A 131 0.28 23.50 9.37
N VAL A 132 -0.08 22.76 10.40
CA VAL A 132 -0.42 23.32 11.71
C VAL A 132 0.85 23.81 12.38
N LYS A 133 0.87 25.06 12.78
CA LYS A 133 2.01 25.71 13.42
C LYS A 133 1.87 25.84 14.93
N ASP A 134 0.67 26.09 15.41
CA ASP A 134 0.42 26.30 16.84
C ASP A 134 -1.07 26.07 17.17
N PHE A 135 -1.37 25.90 18.45
CA PHE A 135 -2.72 25.87 18.98
C PHE A 135 -2.87 26.96 20.03
N VAL A 136 -4.02 27.62 20.05
CA VAL A 136 -4.33 28.70 21.02
C VAL A 136 -5.76 28.53 21.58
N ASP A 137 -5.99 29.04 22.77
CA ASP A 137 -7.22 28.81 23.51
C ASP A 137 -8.37 29.77 23.12
N SER A 138 -8.08 30.84 22.40
CA SER A 138 -9.10 31.81 21.99
C SER A 138 -8.83 32.35 20.58
N TYR A 139 -9.90 32.84 19.95
CA TYR A 139 -9.86 33.53 18.67
C TYR A 139 -8.98 34.78 18.71
N ASP A 140 -9.01 35.54 19.81
CA ASP A 140 -8.22 36.77 19.96
C ASP A 140 -6.74 36.45 20.05
N GLN A 141 -6.34 35.41 20.77
CA GLN A 141 -4.96 34.91 20.76
C GLN A 141 -4.52 34.46 19.39
N ALA A 142 -5.42 33.80 18.62
CA ALA A 142 -5.11 33.41 17.25
C ALA A 142 -4.85 34.62 16.37
N LEU A 143 -5.66 35.67 16.47
CA LEU A 143 -5.48 36.91 15.70
C LEU A 143 -4.19 37.65 16.07
N GLU A 144 -3.82 37.71 17.34
CA GLU A 144 -2.54 38.28 17.76
C GLU A 144 -1.34 37.50 17.22
N ARG A 145 -1.41 36.17 17.29
CA ARG A 145 -0.38 35.29 16.75
C ARG A 145 -0.23 35.48 15.24
N ILE A 146 -1.35 35.59 14.52
CA ILE A 146 -1.40 35.79 13.07
C ILE A 146 -0.71 37.10 12.66
N LYS A 147 -0.90 38.17 13.44
CA LYS A 147 -0.26 39.46 13.18
C LYS A 147 1.27 39.41 13.25
N SER A 148 1.82 38.43 13.97
CA SER A 148 3.26 38.25 14.12
C SER A 148 3.95 37.52 12.97
N TYR A 149 3.22 37.07 11.96
CA TYR A 149 3.78 36.35 10.82
C TYR A 149 3.62 37.15 9.53
N ASP A 150 4.68 37.20 8.71
CA ASP A 150 4.69 37.94 7.45
C ASP A 150 3.98 37.20 6.31
N ASP A 151 3.90 35.89 6.39
CA ASP A 151 3.32 35.03 5.35
C ASP A 151 1.93 34.53 5.76
N GLY A 152 1.01 34.45 4.83
CA GLY A 152 -0.39 34.08 5.06
C GLY A 152 -0.63 32.95 6.06
N LEU A 153 -1.54 33.17 6.98
CA LEU A 153 -1.90 32.27 8.07
C LEU A 153 -3.35 31.84 8.03
N ALA A 154 -3.63 30.64 8.49
CA ALA A 154 -4.97 30.13 8.66
C ALA A 154 -5.23 29.72 10.11
N VAL A 155 -6.38 30.06 10.63
CA VAL A 155 -6.87 29.63 11.95
C VAL A 155 -7.97 28.61 11.78
N LEU A 156 -7.86 27.52 12.54
CA LEU A 156 -8.86 26.44 12.59
C LEU A 156 -9.47 26.37 13.98
N SER A 157 -10.79 26.26 14.05
CA SER A 157 -11.47 25.87 15.28
C SER A 157 -11.61 24.34 15.37
N ASP A 158 -11.72 23.81 16.60
CA ASP A 158 -11.91 22.36 16.81
C ASP A 158 -13.20 21.82 16.20
N GLU A 159 -14.24 22.66 16.05
CA GLU A 159 -15.56 22.26 15.58
C GLU A 159 -15.80 22.60 14.11
N GLU A 160 -15.18 23.64 13.62
CA GLU A 160 -15.26 24.08 12.23
C GLU A 160 -13.88 24.50 11.73
N TYR A 161 -13.42 23.86 10.67
CA TYR A 161 -12.17 24.24 10.03
C TYR A 161 -12.34 25.57 9.31
N LEU A 162 -12.07 26.66 10.04
CA LEU A 162 -12.05 28.03 9.49
C LEU A 162 -10.64 28.38 9.05
N ARG A 163 -10.45 28.58 7.78
CA ARG A 163 -9.18 29.00 7.21
C ARG A 163 -9.15 30.52 7.10
N LEU A 164 -8.27 31.15 7.84
CA LEU A 164 -7.98 32.58 7.74
C LEU A 164 -6.73 32.75 6.90
N VAL A 165 -6.87 33.25 5.69
CA VAL A 165 -5.73 33.52 4.80
C VAL A 165 -5.53 35.03 4.74
N LYS A 166 -4.35 35.49 5.15
CA LYS A 166 -3.93 36.86 4.92
C LYS A 166 -3.51 37.03 3.46
N LYS A 167 -4.36 37.57 2.61
CA LYS A 167 -4.06 37.85 1.22
C LYS A 167 -4.05 39.39 1.06
N GLN A 168 -2.91 39.95 0.66
CA GLN A 168 -2.76 41.40 0.39
C GLN A 168 -3.23 42.31 1.51
N GLY A 169 -2.94 41.97 2.77
CA GLY A 169 -3.33 42.77 3.92
C GLY A 169 -4.79 42.65 4.36
N LYS A 170 -5.61 41.84 3.70
CA LYS A 170 -6.96 41.41 4.14
C LYS A 170 -6.94 40.01 4.68
N LEU A 171 -7.66 39.80 5.77
CA LEU A 171 -7.94 38.48 6.33
C LEU A 171 -9.21 37.94 5.64
N GLU A 172 -9.08 36.86 4.89
CA GLU A 172 -10.20 36.14 4.29
C GLU A 172 -10.42 34.83 5.03
N PHE A 173 -11.68 34.56 5.37
CA PHE A 173 -12.09 33.33 6.05
C PHE A 173 -12.60 32.32 5.04
N TYR A 174 -12.09 31.11 5.09
CA TYR A 174 -12.59 29.99 4.31
C TYR A 174 -13.03 28.86 5.24
N SER A 175 -14.24 28.36 5.05
CA SER A 175 -14.68 27.12 5.67
C SER A 175 -14.19 25.95 4.84
N ILE A 176 -13.52 24.99 5.46
CA ILE A 176 -13.17 23.71 4.86
C ILE A 176 -14.19 22.71 5.39
N ASN A 177 -15.18 22.38 4.58
CA ASN A 177 -16.07 21.23 4.81
C ASN A 177 -15.36 19.93 4.41
#